data_ea78efc6efa17fbe6b60a2c9ceca8d93
#
_entry.id   ea78efc6efa17fbe6b60a2c9ceca8d93
#
_cell.length_a   1.000
_cell.length_b   1.000
_cell.length_c   1.000
_cell.angle_alpha   90.00
_cell.angle_beta   90.00
_cell.angle_gamma   90.00
#
_symmetry.space_group_name_H-M   'P 1'
#
loop_
_entity.id
_entity.type
_entity.pdbx_description
1 polymer ?
#
loop_
_entity_poly.entity_id
_entity_poly.type
_entity_poly.pdbx_seq_one_letter_code
_entity_poly.pdbx_strand_id
1 'polypeptide(L)'
;MRQNPARRTALLDAAVEVLAREGSRGLTLRAVDKEAAVPTGTASNYFANRADMLAQVMERTRERLTPDPAELADTMNAAPSQELVKTLMLQLVDRMRRDRSSHLAMLELRLEATRRPELHTELTRFFTAELEANTEFHLGHGLPGDRTGVVLLYLAMLGLIVDDLTVPELLTPHRLDALIDVMVTRLLPEEAACPPQPTSRSEG
;
A
#
# COMPACT_ATOMS: atom_id res chain seq x y z
N MET A 1 -14.77 -27.37 -15.37
CA MET A 1 -14.87 -27.68 -13.91
C MET A 1 -15.05 -26.35 -13.17
N ARG A 2 -16.11 -26.20 -12.36
CA ARG A 2 -16.37 -24.95 -11.65
C ARG A 2 -15.35 -24.82 -10.52
N GLN A 3 -14.40 -23.87 -10.62
CA GLN A 3 -13.40 -23.64 -9.58
C GLN A 3 -14.09 -23.20 -8.28
N ASN A 4 -13.69 -23.78 -7.14
CA ASN A 4 -14.22 -23.42 -5.84
C ASN A 4 -13.60 -22.08 -5.38
N PRO A 5 -14.39 -20.99 -5.22
CA PRO A 5 -13.83 -19.67 -4.85
C PRO A 5 -13.09 -19.68 -3.51
N ALA A 6 -13.62 -20.36 -2.49
CA ALA A 6 -12.97 -20.43 -1.18
C ALA A 6 -11.62 -21.14 -1.25
N ARG A 7 -11.50 -22.20 -2.06
CA ARG A 7 -10.22 -22.88 -2.27
C ARG A 7 -9.23 -22.02 -3.05
N ARG A 8 -9.72 -21.25 -4.04
CA ARG A 8 -8.87 -20.28 -4.77
C ARG A 8 -8.28 -19.25 -3.81
N THR A 9 -9.11 -18.65 -2.96
CA THR A 9 -8.66 -17.69 -1.95
C THR A 9 -7.62 -18.31 -1.02
N ALA A 10 -7.86 -19.51 -0.50
CA ALA A 10 -6.90 -20.20 0.37
C ALA A 10 -5.55 -20.46 -0.33
N LEU A 11 -5.55 -20.82 -1.62
CA LEU A 11 -4.32 -21.00 -2.39
C LEU A 11 -3.59 -19.67 -2.66
N LEU A 12 -4.33 -18.59 -2.87
CA LEU A 12 -3.75 -17.26 -3.04
C LEU A 12 -3.13 -16.75 -1.73
N ASP A 13 -3.82 -16.92 -0.60
CA ASP A 13 -3.29 -16.57 0.71
C ASP A 13 -2.02 -17.38 1.01
N ALA A 14 -2.02 -18.68 0.75
CA ALA A 14 -0.85 -19.53 0.88
C ALA A 14 0.31 -19.07 -0.03
N ALA A 15 0.01 -18.65 -1.26
CA ALA A 15 1.02 -18.14 -2.18
C ALA A 15 1.65 -16.81 -1.68
N VAL A 16 0.86 -15.92 -1.07
CA VAL A 16 1.35 -14.71 -0.41
C VAL A 16 2.32 -15.06 0.72
N GLU A 17 1.93 -15.98 1.61
CA GLU A 17 2.78 -16.41 2.74
C GLU A 17 4.09 -17.06 2.27
N VAL A 18 4.03 -17.95 1.27
CA VAL A 18 5.24 -18.55 0.68
C VAL A 18 6.14 -17.49 0.06
N LEU A 19 5.57 -16.56 -0.71
CA LEU A 19 6.35 -15.50 -1.35
C LEU A 19 7.03 -14.59 -0.32
N ALA A 20 6.32 -14.21 0.73
CA ALA A 20 6.84 -13.37 1.80
C ALA A 20 7.98 -14.05 2.59
N ARG A 21 7.88 -15.36 2.83
CA ARG A 21 8.82 -16.12 3.65
C ARG A 21 10.02 -16.66 2.86
N GLU A 22 9.79 -17.14 1.65
CA GLU A 22 10.79 -17.91 0.86
C GLU A 22 11.26 -17.15 -0.38
N GLY A 23 10.68 -15.97 -0.63
CA GLY A 23 10.98 -15.15 -1.80
C GLY A 23 10.45 -15.76 -3.11
N SER A 24 10.71 -15.06 -4.20
CA SER A 24 10.26 -15.48 -5.53
C SER A 24 10.75 -16.87 -5.94
N ARG A 25 11.94 -17.29 -5.54
CA ARG A 25 12.48 -18.62 -5.89
C ARG A 25 11.75 -19.75 -5.17
N GLY A 26 11.32 -19.53 -3.92
CA GLY A 26 10.57 -20.49 -3.12
C GLY A 26 9.12 -20.65 -3.58
N LEU A 27 8.56 -19.65 -4.25
CA LEU A 27 7.18 -19.70 -4.73
C LEU A 27 7.02 -20.69 -5.88
N THR A 28 6.58 -21.89 -5.56
CA THR A 28 6.26 -22.98 -6.50
C THR A 28 4.86 -23.51 -6.24
N LEU A 29 4.21 -24.11 -7.24
CA LEU A 29 2.88 -24.72 -7.08
C LEU A 29 2.87 -25.76 -5.94
N ARG A 30 3.94 -26.54 -5.80
CA ARG A 30 4.08 -27.53 -4.72
C ARG A 30 4.21 -26.88 -3.33
N ALA A 31 4.94 -25.76 -3.24
CA ALA A 31 5.04 -25.01 -1.98
C ALA A 31 3.69 -24.41 -1.58
N VAL A 32 2.94 -23.89 -2.55
CA VAL A 32 1.58 -23.38 -2.35
C VAL A 32 0.62 -24.47 -1.90
N ASP A 33 0.64 -25.67 -2.54
CA ASP A 33 -0.18 -26.82 -2.11
C ASP A 33 0.12 -27.19 -0.65
N LYS A 34 1.41 -27.25 -0.29
CA LYS A 34 1.85 -27.58 1.07
C LYS A 34 1.38 -26.55 2.09
N GLU A 35 1.57 -25.26 1.78
CA GLU A 35 1.15 -24.16 2.67
C GLU A 35 -0.35 -24.11 2.86
N ALA A 36 -1.12 -24.30 1.78
CA ALA A 36 -2.58 -24.34 1.82
C ALA A 36 -3.14 -25.64 2.43
N ALA A 37 -2.29 -26.58 2.85
CA ALA A 37 -2.68 -27.90 3.36
C ALA A 37 -3.64 -28.67 2.44
N VAL A 38 -3.38 -28.62 1.12
CA VAL A 38 -4.18 -29.32 0.10
C VAL A 38 -3.36 -30.42 -0.58
N PRO A 39 -4.02 -31.41 -1.25
CA PRO A 39 -3.31 -32.43 -2.00
C PRO A 39 -2.39 -31.85 -3.08
N THR A 40 -1.21 -32.43 -3.24
CA THR A 40 -0.23 -32.04 -4.28
C THR A 40 -0.87 -32.07 -5.66
N GLY A 41 -0.67 -31.01 -6.46
CA GLY A 41 -1.26 -30.82 -7.77
C GLY A 41 -2.58 -30.03 -7.75
N THR A 42 -3.08 -29.62 -6.57
CA THR A 42 -4.28 -28.81 -6.49
C THR A 42 -4.06 -27.42 -7.09
N ALA A 43 -2.96 -26.74 -6.75
CA ALA A 43 -2.64 -25.38 -7.23
C ALA A 43 -2.54 -25.31 -8.76
N SER A 44 -2.11 -26.38 -9.44
CA SER A 44 -2.04 -26.43 -10.91
C SER A 44 -3.40 -26.36 -11.63
N ASN A 45 -4.50 -26.58 -10.89
CA ASN A 45 -5.84 -26.37 -11.42
C ASN A 45 -6.32 -24.92 -11.34
N TYR A 46 -5.59 -24.06 -10.60
CA TYR A 46 -5.97 -22.66 -10.33
C TYR A 46 -5.00 -21.67 -10.95
N PHE A 47 -3.73 -22.06 -11.15
CA PHE A 47 -2.68 -21.25 -11.73
C PHE A 47 -2.19 -21.91 -13.02
N ALA A 48 -2.40 -21.23 -14.16
CA ALA A 48 -2.01 -21.74 -15.47
C ALA A 48 -0.48 -21.88 -15.61
N ASN A 49 0.26 -20.95 -15.01
CA ASN A 49 1.72 -20.91 -15.01
C ASN A 49 2.22 -19.95 -13.92
N ARG A 50 3.55 -19.80 -13.82
CA ARG A 50 4.17 -18.92 -12.81
C ARG A 50 3.81 -17.44 -13.00
N ALA A 51 3.71 -16.96 -14.23
CA ALA A 51 3.36 -15.55 -14.48
C ALA A 51 1.93 -15.25 -14.03
N ASP A 52 1.00 -16.15 -14.37
CA ASP A 52 -0.39 -16.08 -13.90
C ASP A 52 -0.49 -16.12 -12.38
N MET A 53 0.28 -17.00 -11.71
CA MET A 53 0.32 -17.05 -10.25
C MET A 53 0.83 -15.73 -9.64
N LEU A 54 1.91 -15.15 -10.17
CA LEU A 54 2.44 -13.87 -9.68
C LEU A 54 1.43 -12.72 -9.87
N ALA A 55 0.75 -12.66 -11.01
CA ALA A 55 -0.29 -11.66 -11.28
C ALA A 55 -1.46 -11.78 -10.29
N GLN A 56 -1.91 -13.01 -10.01
CA GLN A 56 -2.99 -13.25 -9.05
C GLN A 56 -2.57 -12.98 -7.60
N VAL A 57 -1.31 -13.26 -7.23
CA VAL A 57 -0.74 -12.90 -5.92
C VAL A 57 -0.68 -11.39 -5.76
N MET A 58 -0.27 -10.64 -6.79
CA MET A 58 -0.27 -9.17 -6.77
C MET A 58 -1.66 -8.61 -6.47
N GLU A 59 -2.69 -9.11 -7.15
CA GLU A 59 -4.07 -8.65 -6.91
C GLU A 59 -4.54 -9.04 -5.51
N ARG A 60 -4.20 -10.23 -5.03
CA ARG A 60 -4.57 -10.66 -3.66
C ARG A 60 -3.88 -9.83 -2.59
N THR A 61 -2.61 -9.46 -2.77
CA THR A 61 -1.91 -8.55 -1.84
C THR A 61 -2.57 -7.17 -1.82
N ARG A 62 -2.99 -6.66 -2.97
CA ARG A 62 -3.75 -5.40 -3.06
C ARG A 62 -5.04 -5.46 -2.26
N GLU A 63 -5.85 -6.51 -2.45
CA GLU A 63 -7.10 -6.70 -1.70
C GLU A 63 -6.87 -6.69 -0.18
N ARG A 64 -5.84 -7.43 0.29
CA ARG A 64 -5.51 -7.55 1.71
C ARG A 64 -4.96 -6.25 2.31
N LEU A 65 -4.27 -5.43 1.53
CA LEU A 65 -3.70 -4.15 1.97
C LEU A 65 -4.67 -2.96 1.80
N THR A 66 -5.79 -3.14 1.13
CA THR A 66 -6.83 -2.10 1.01
C THR A 66 -7.44 -1.80 2.39
N PRO A 67 -7.63 -0.52 2.75
CA PRO A 67 -8.28 -0.17 4.02
C PRO A 67 -9.72 -0.66 4.05
N ASP A 68 -10.20 -0.98 5.27
CA ASP A 68 -11.63 -1.23 5.48
C ASP A 68 -12.42 0.04 5.15
N PRO A 69 -13.42 -0.04 4.25
CA PRO A 69 -14.19 1.15 3.85
C PRO A 69 -14.95 1.82 5.00
N ALA A 70 -15.39 1.06 6.01
CA ALA A 70 -16.09 1.62 7.17
C ALA A 70 -15.11 2.36 8.08
N GLU A 71 -13.94 1.76 8.37
CA GLU A 71 -12.87 2.40 9.16
C GLU A 71 -12.38 3.70 8.47
N LEU A 72 -12.21 3.66 7.15
CA LEU A 72 -11.83 4.85 6.38
C LEU A 72 -12.91 5.93 6.42
N ALA A 73 -14.19 5.57 6.23
CA ALA A 73 -15.29 6.51 6.27
C ALA A 73 -15.41 7.18 7.65
N ASP A 74 -15.27 6.41 8.72
CA ASP A 74 -15.29 6.95 10.10
C ASP A 74 -14.15 7.95 10.32
N THR A 75 -12.95 7.64 9.86
CA THR A 75 -11.81 8.54 9.97
C THR A 75 -12.03 9.83 9.17
N MET A 76 -12.60 9.72 7.97
CA MET A 76 -12.88 10.86 7.08
C MET A 76 -14.05 11.75 7.51
N ASN A 77 -14.76 11.44 8.61
CA ASN A 77 -15.73 12.34 9.23
C ASN A 77 -15.07 13.58 9.90
N ALA A 78 -13.76 13.52 10.18
CA ALA A 78 -13.01 14.66 10.69
C ALA A 78 -12.80 15.74 9.62
N ALA A 79 -12.68 17.00 10.05
CA ALA A 79 -12.38 18.10 9.13
C ALA A 79 -11.00 17.91 8.47
N PRO A 80 -10.84 18.27 7.18
CA PRO A 80 -9.55 18.22 6.49
C PRO A 80 -8.47 19.01 7.25
N SER A 81 -7.36 18.34 7.60
CA SER A 81 -6.28 18.93 8.38
C SER A 81 -5.02 18.06 8.29
N GLN A 82 -3.87 18.60 8.67
CA GLN A 82 -2.63 17.82 8.84
C GLN A 82 -2.81 16.70 9.88
N GLU A 83 -3.58 16.92 10.96
CA GLU A 83 -3.84 15.89 11.98
C GLU A 83 -4.65 14.71 11.40
N LEU A 84 -5.61 14.99 10.51
CA LEU A 84 -6.33 13.92 9.79
C LEU A 84 -5.37 13.12 8.89
N VAL A 85 -4.49 13.78 8.13
CA VAL A 85 -3.49 13.10 7.30
C VAL A 85 -2.56 12.25 8.15
N LYS A 86 -2.08 12.77 9.29
CA LYS A 86 -1.27 12.02 10.25
C LYS A 86 -1.98 10.77 10.75
N THR A 87 -3.25 10.88 11.10
CA THR A 87 -4.09 9.74 11.52
C THR A 87 -4.17 8.68 10.41
N LEU A 88 -4.41 9.09 9.17
CA LEU A 88 -4.45 8.17 8.01
C LEU A 88 -3.09 7.47 7.80
N MET A 89 -1.97 8.17 7.98
CA MET A 89 -0.63 7.58 7.86
C MET A 89 -0.32 6.60 8.98
N LEU A 90 -0.73 6.88 10.21
CA LEU A 90 -0.60 5.94 11.32
C LEU A 90 -1.44 4.68 11.09
N GLN A 91 -2.68 4.82 10.63
CA GLN A 91 -3.53 3.69 10.25
C GLN A 91 -2.91 2.87 9.08
N LEU A 92 -2.26 3.55 8.13
CA LEU A 92 -1.52 2.87 7.06
C LEU A 92 -0.40 1.99 7.63
N VAL A 93 0.44 2.52 8.52
CA VAL A 93 1.51 1.73 9.15
C VAL A 93 0.94 0.54 9.94
N ASP A 94 -0.09 0.76 10.74
CA ASP A 94 -0.72 -0.31 11.52
C ASP A 94 -1.31 -1.41 10.61
N ARG A 95 -1.91 -1.05 9.49
CA ARG A 95 -2.41 -1.99 8.48
C ARG A 95 -1.27 -2.80 7.86
N MET A 96 -0.16 -2.15 7.50
CA MET A 96 1.02 -2.84 6.94
C MET A 96 1.66 -3.79 7.97
N ARG A 97 1.69 -3.43 9.24
CA ARG A 97 2.17 -4.29 10.33
C ARG A 97 1.25 -5.49 10.58
N ARG A 98 -0.08 -5.28 10.55
CA ARG A 98 -1.07 -6.35 10.72
C ARG A 98 -0.98 -7.40 9.60
N ASP A 99 -0.70 -6.98 8.39
CA ASP A 99 -0.51 -7.88 7.23
C ASP A 99 0.89 -7.73 6.62
N ARG A 100 1.89 -8.01 7.47
CA ARG A 100 3.30 -7.95 7.09
C ARG A 100 3.61 -8.84 5.88
N SER A 101 3.01 -10.03 5.79
CA SER A 101 3.23 -10.97 4.69
C SER A 101 2.84 -10.38 3.35
N SER A 102 1.68 -9.73 3.24
CA SER A 102 1.26 -9.08 2.00
C SER A 102 2.22 -7.97 1.57
N HIS A 103 2.72 -7.17 2.52
CA HIS A 103 3.68 -6.11 2.18
C HIS A 103 5.03 -6.69 1.71
N LEU A 104 5.57 -7.70 2.41
CA LEU A 104 6.81 -8.36 2.01
C LEU A 104 6.66 -9.08 0.66
N ALA A 105 5.52 -9.74 0.41
CA ALA A 105 5.24 -10.33 -0.90
C ALA A 105 5.25 -9.28 -2.01
N MET A 106 4.69 -8.09 -1.76
CA MET A 106 4.72 -6.97 -2.72
C MET A 106 6.15 -6.47 -2.98
N LEU A 107 7.01 -6.42 -1.96
CA LEU A 107 8.44 -6.08 -2.14
C LEU A 107 9.16 -7.14 -2.98
N GLU A 108 8.91 -8.42 -2.74
CA GLU A 108 9.44 -9.52 -3.55
C GLU A 108 8.98 -9.44 -5.02
N LEU A 109 7.71 -9.10 -5.27
CA LEU A 109 7.20 -8.85 -6.62
C LEU A 109 7.93 -7.68 -7.30
N ARG A 110 8.21 -6.59 -6.57
CA ARG A 110 9.00 -5.45 -7.11
C ARG A 110 10.41 -5.88 -7.52
N LEU A 111 11.08 -6.69 -6.68
CA LEU A 111 12.40 -7.20 -6.99
C LEU A 111 12.37 -8.18 -8.18
N GLU A 112 11.38 -9.05 -8.25
CA GLU A 112 11.22 -9.99 -9.37
C GLU A 112 10.93 -9.25 -10.70
N ALA A 113 10.17 -8.16 -10.66
CA ALA A 113 9.86 -7.33 -11.83
C ALA A 113 11.12 -6.74 -12.48
N THR A 114 12.20 -6.51 -11.74
CA THR A 114 13.48 -6.04 -12.32
C THR A 114 14.10 -7.06 -13.29
N ARG A 115 13.62 -8.31 -13.27
CA ARG A 115 14.13 -9.44 -14.06
C ARG A 115 13.10 -10.00 -15.04
N ARG A 116 11.84 -9.53 -14.99
CA ARG A 116 10.71 -10.02 -15.78
C ARG A 116 9.93 -8.86 -16.41
N PRO A 117 10.11 -8.61 -17.73
CA PRO A 117 9.49 -7.47 -18.41
C PRO A 117 7.96 -7.43 -18.31
N GLU A 118 7.29 -8.59 -18.39
CA GLU A 118 5.83 -8.68 -18.29
C GLU A 118 5.36 -8.24 -16.88
N LEU A 119 6.01 -8.76 -15.83
CA LEU A 119 5.68 -8.38 -14.44
C LEU A 119 6.02 -6.92 -14.17
N HIS A 120 7.12 -6.42 -14.75
CA HIS A 120 7.48 -5.00 -14.66
C HIS A 120 6.38 -4.12 -15.23
N THR A 121 5.86 -4.44 -16.41
CA THR A 121 4.77 -3.69 -17.06
C THR A 121 3.51 -3.68 -16.18
N GLU A 122 3.11 -4.85 -15.67
CA GLU A 122 1.93 -4.97 -14.80
C GLU A 122 2.08 -4.19 -13.48
N LEU A 123 3.23 -4.31 -12.81
CA LEU A 123 3.50 -3.58 -11.58
C LEU A 123 3.60 -2.06 -11.79
N THR A 124 4.21 -1.63 -12.90
CA THR A 124 4.27 -0.20 -13.23
C THR A 124 2.86 0.36 -13.40
N ARG A 125 2.01 -0.31 -14.17
CA ARG A 125 0.61 0.10 -14.35
C ARG A 125 -0.13 0.15 -13.01
N PHE A 126 0.04 -0.89 -12.20
CA PHE A 126 -0.58 -1.00 -10.88
C PHE A 126 -0.19 0.17 -9.98
N PHE A 127 1.10 0.40 -9.74
CA PHE A 127 1.56 1.45 -8.83
C PHE A 127 1.30 2.87 -9.36
N THR A 128 1.28 3.06 -10.68
CA THR A 128 0.86 4.34 -11.28
C THR A 128 -0.60 4.62 -10.97
N ALA A 129 -1.48 3.64 -11.14
CA ALA A 129 -2.90 3.78 -10.83
C ALA A 129 -3.15 4.01 -9.32
N GLU A 130 -2.45 3.30 -8.45
CA GLU A 130 -2.54 3.47 -6.99
C GLU A 130 -2.08 4.87 -6.55
N LEU A 131 -0.96 5.34 -7.08
CA LEU A 131 -0.44 6.68 -6.76
C LEU A 131 -1.40 7.77 -7.23
N GLU A 132 -1.96 7.63 -8.42
CA GLU A 132 -2.95 8.58 -8.95
C GLU A 132 -4.23 8.57 -8.11
N ALA A 133 -4.77 7.38 -7.81
CA ALA A 133 -5.97 7.26 -6.97
C ALA A 133 -5.77 7.85 -5.56
N ASN A 134 -4.61 7.61 -4.94
CA ASN A 134 -4.26 8.20 -3.64
C ASN A 134 -4.16 9.73 -3.73
N THR A 135 -3.58 10.25 -4.81
CA THR A 135 -3.45 11.69 -5.03
C THR A 135 -4.81 12.35 -5.26
N GLU A 136 -5.64 11.74 -6.09
CA GLU A 136 -7.00 12.23 -6.35
C GLU A 136 -7.87 12.17 -5.08
N PHE A 137 -7.77 11.10 -4.30
CA PHE A 137 -8.44 10.97 -3.00
C PHE A 137 -8.02 12.11 -2.08
N HIS A 138 -6.73 12.35 -1.91
CA HIS A 138 -6.19 13.38 -1.05
C HIS A 138 -6.69 14.78 -1.42
N LEU A 139 -6.49 15.17 -2.68
CA LEU A 139 -6.88 16.49 -3.18
C LEU A 139 -8.41 16.65 -3.24
N GLY A 140 -9.13 15.61 -3.64
CA GLY A 140 -10.59 15.62 -3.76
C GLY A 140 -11.31 15.77 -2.41
N HIS A 141 -10.67 15.39 -1.29
CA HIS A 141 -11.20 15.62 0.05
C HIS A 141 -10.68 16.91 0.71
N GLY A 142 -9.97 17.77 -0.04
CA GLY A 142 -9.47 19.04 0.48
C GLY A 142 -8.41 18.89 1.57
N LEU A 143 -7.69 17.78 1.61
CA LEU A 143 -6.60 17.58 2.55
C LEU A 143 -5.42 18.53 2.21
N PRO A 144 -4.64 18.98 3.22
CA PRO A 144 -3.57 19.97 3.02
C PRO A 144 -2.50 19.54 2.02
N GLY A 145 -1.87 20.53 1.38
CA GLY A 145 -0.75 20.36 0.46
C GLY A 145 -1.17 20.22 -1.00
N ASP A 146 -0.18 20.13 -1.86
CA ASP A 146 -0.35 20.00 -3.31
C ASP A 146 -0.02 18.58 -3.80
N ARG A 147 -0.22 18.32 -5.10
CA ARG A 147 0.11 17.05 -5.76
C ARG A 147 1.57 16.61 -5.50
N THR A 148 2.50 17.53 -5.53
CA THR A 148 3.92 17.23 -5.31
C THR A 148 4.18 16.78 -3.88
N GLY A 149 3.60 17.48 -2.91
CA GLY A 149 3.66 17.11 -1.49
C GLY A 149 3.09 15.72 -1.23
N VAL A 150 1.95 15.38 -1.83
CA VAL A 150 1.34 14.04 -1.72
C VAL A 150 2.27 12.96 -2.28
N VAL A 151 2.88 13.17 -3.45
CA VAL A 151 3.84 12.23 -4.04
C VAL A 151 5.08 12.08 -3.14
N LEU A 152 5.59 13.16 -2.58
CA LEU A 152 6.72 13.11 -1.65
C LEU A 152 6.37 12.38 -0.36
N LEU A 153 5.17 12.61 0.19
CA LEU A 153 4.68 11.87 1.35
C LEU A 153 4.55 10.37 1.06
N TYR A 154 4.01 10.01 -0.11
CA TYR A 154 3.94 8.61 -0.55
C TYR A 154 5.34 7.95 -0.56
N LEU A 155 6.34 8.61 -1.14
CA LEU A 155 7.71 8.09 -1.21
C LEU A 155 8.36 7.98 0.18
N ALA A 156 8.15 8.98 1.04
CA ALA A 156 8.67 8.99 2.41
C ALA A 156 8.02 7.87 3.26
N MET A 157 6.70 7.70 3.17
CA MET A 157 5.97 6.63 3.85
C MET A 157 6.37 5.24 3.35
N LEU A 158 6.60 5.09 2.04
CA LEU A 158 7.10 3.83 1.48
C LEU A 158 8.44 3.44 2.10
N GLY A 159 9.40 4.38 2.19
CA GLY A 159 10.69 4.13 2.84
C GLY A 159 10.54 3.77 4.30
N LEU A 160 9.78 4.56 5.05
CA LEU A 160 9.52 4.32 6.48
C LEU A 160 8.90 2.94 6.74
N ILE A 161 7.91 2.53 5.95
CA ILE A 161 7.24 1.23 6.10
C ILE A 161 8.18 0.08 5.73
N VAL A 162 8.99 0.24 4.67
CA VAL A 162 9.99 -0.77 4.30
C VAL A 162 10.98 -1.00 5.45
N ASP A 163 11.51 0.06 6.04
CA ASP A 163 12.47 -0.05 7.16
C ASP A 163 11.78 -0.61 8.41
N ASP A 164 10.57 -0.15 8.74
CA ASP A 164 9.80 -0.65 9.89
C ASP A 164 9.53 -2.17 9.81
N LEU A 165 9.32 -2.70 8.60
CA LEU A 165 9.02 -4.11 8.41
C LEU A 165 10.26 -4.99 8.18
N THR A 166 11.40 -4.42 7.78
CA THR A 166 12.59 -5.21 7.39
C THR A 166 13.76 -5.06 8.35
N VAL A 167 13.99 -3.85 8.85
CA VAL A 167 15.10 -3.50 9.77
C VAL A 167 14.62 -2.54 10.87
N PRO A 168 13.62 -2.93 11.69
CA PRO A 168 12.96 -2.04 12.65
C PRO A 168 13.90 -1.41 13.67
N GLU A 169 15.07 -2.04 13.91
CA GLU A 169 16.09 -1.51 14.82
C GLU A 169 16.64 -0.17 14.37
N LEU A 170 16.63 0.12 13.05
CA LEU A 170 17.02 1.41 12.50
C LEU A 170 16.15 2.55 13.04
N LEU A 171 14.87 2.28 13.26
CA LEU A 171 13.90 3.26 13.73
C LEU A 171 13.80 3.34 15.27
N THR A 172 14.43 2.41 16.01
CA THR A 172 14.34 2.35 17.49
C THR A 172 14.70 3.66 18.20
N PRO A 173 15.71 4.47 17.76
CA PRO A 173 16.01 5.76 18.37
C PRO A 173 14.93 6.84 18.11
N HIS A 174 13.99 6.58 17.24
CA HIS A 174 13.01 7.55 16.78
C HIS A 174 11.58 7.09 17.13
N ARG A 175 10.74 8.03 17.48
CA ARG A 175 9.30 7.77 17.62
C ARG A 175 8.67 7.86 16.24
N LEU A 176 8.03 6.78 15.79
CA LEU A 176 7.43 6.68 14.46
C LEU A 176 6.34 7.75 14.26
N ASP A 177 5.50 7.97 15.27
CA ASP A 177 4.47 9.01 15.24
C ASP A 177 5.06 10.43 15.06
N ALA A 178 6.20 10.71 15.71
CA ALA A 178 6.90 11.98 15.55
C ALA A 178 7.54 12.14 14.15
N LEU A 179 8.05 11.04 13.56
CA LEU A 179 8.56 11.09 12.19
C LEU A 179 7.43 11.38 11.20
N ILE A 180 6.29 10.73 11.34
CA ILE A 180 5.10 10.95 10.49
C ILE A 180 4.60 12.39 10.66
N ASP A 181 4.53 12.89 11.89
CA ASP A 181 4.13 14.28 12.17
C ASP A 181 5.01 15.29 11.42
N VAL A 182 6.34 15.12 11.49
CA VAL A 182 7.30 15.98 10.79
C VAL A 182 7.16 15.87 9.27
N MET A 183 6.97 14.65 8.74
CA MET A 183 6.75 14.43 7.31
C MET A 183 5.50 15.17 6.83
N VAL A 184 4.37 14.98 7.51
CA VAL A 184 3.10 15.63 7.16
C VAL A 184 3.23 17.14 7.21
N THR A 185 3.75 17.69 8.32
CA THR A 185 3.88 19.14 8.50
C THR A 185 4.78 19.80 7.45
N ARG A 186 5.86 19.13 7.04
CA ARG A 186 6.81 19.71 6.08
C ARG A 186 6.42 19.51 4.62
N LEU A 187 5.80 18.39 4.31
CA LEU A 187 5.47 18.03 2.92
C LEU A 187 4.08 18.52 2.49
N LEU A 188 3.18 18.73 3.45
CA LEU A 188 1.81 19.15 3.20
C LEU A 188 1.49 20.42 4.01
N PRO A 189 2.08 21.57 3.67
CA PRO A 189 1.80 22.81 4.38
C PRO A 189 0.31 23.15 4.28
N GLU A 190 -0.28 23.63 5.38
CA GLU A 190 -1.59 24.27 5.32
C GLU A 190 -1.46 25.55 4.49
N GLU A 191 -2.37 25.77 3.54
CA GLU A 191 -2.38 27.04 2.81
C GLU A 191 -2.49 28.17 3.82
N ALA A 192 -1.51 29.09 3.80
CA ALA A 192 -1.60 30.30 4.58
C ALA A 192 -2.91 31.01 4.19
N ALA A 193 -3.82 31.19 5.13
CA ALA A 193 -5.07 31.92 4.90
C ALA A 193 -4.70 33.21 4.16
N CYS A 194 -5.20 33.37 2.94
CA CYS A 194 -4.96 34.55 2.12
C CYS A 194 -5.31 35.78 2.96
N PRO A 195 -4.42 36.72 3.22
CA PRO A 195 -4.76 37.91 4.01
C PRO A 195 -5.93 38.62 3.32
N PRO A 196 -6.92 39.11 4.06
CA PRO A 196 -8.06 39.81 3.48
C PRO A 196 -7.56 40.95 2.60
N GLN A 197 -7.97 40.97 1.36
CA GLN A 197 -7.64 42.06 0.44
C GLN A 197 -8.14 43.38 1.07
N PRO A 198 -7.28 44.43 1.10
CA PRO A 198 -7.70 45.71 1.62
C PRO A 198 -8.87 46.22 0.76
N THR A 199 -10.02 46.37 1.42
CA THR A 199 -11.20 47.00 0.80
C THR A 199 -10.78 48.36 0.29
N SER A 200 -10.76 48.53 -1.04
CA SER A 200 -10.57 49.84 -1.68
C SER A 200 -11.67 50.77 -1.17
N ARG A 201 -11.33 51.68 -0.27
CA ARG A 201 -12.19 52.82 0.05
C ARG A 201 -12.37 53.61 -1.24
N SER A 202 -13.55 53.56 -1.81
CA SER A 202 -14.04 54.55 -2.79
C SER A 202 -14.19 55.88 -2.05
N GLU A 203 -13.22 56.77 -2.19
CA GLU A 203 -13.46 58.18 -1.92
C GLU A 203 -14.33 58.73 -3.06
N GLY A 204 -15.57 59.12 -2.73
CA GLY A 204 -16.46 59.94 -3.54
C GLY A 204 -16.22 61.40 -3.30
#